data_18f8e3480dfe1f26f9d608c7168efbee
#
_entry.id   18f8e3480dfe1f26f9d608c7168efbee
#
_cell.length_a   1.000
_cell.length_b   1.000
_cell.length_c   1.000
_cell.angle_alpha   90.00
_cell.angle_beta   90.00
_cell.angle_gamma   90.00
#
_symmetry.space_group_name_H-M   'P 1'
#
loop_
_entity.id
_entity.type
_entity.pdbx_description
1 polymer ?
#
loop_
_entity_poly.entity_id
_entity_poly.type
_entity_poly.pdbx_seq_one_letter_code
_entity_poly.pdbx_strand_id
1 'polypeptide(L)'
;SEKDRMYRVLGRIRRFQREHGSVQVKSRWAYAKRLNTELGRKIAGAVAGYAEENHADVIVFEYLETKGKISGRKKQKLHLWRKRDIQKRCEHQAHRRGMRISRICAWNTSRLACDGSGTVVRDPDNHSLCTFQNGKRYNCDLSASYNIGARYFIRELLKPLPATERSLLEAKVPSVKRRISCVYADLRELFSEMELLRAA
;
A
#
# COMPACT_ATOMS: atom_id res chain seq x y z
N SER A 1 -7.44 -10.97 -18.90
CA SER A 1 -6.26 -10.57 -18.11
C SER A 1 -5.63 -11.78 -17.40
N GLU A 2 -4.40 -11.64 -16.91
CA GLU A 2 -3.73 -12.69 -16.11
C GLU A 2 -4.51 -13.02 -14.83
N LYS A 3 -5.19 -12.04 -14.27
CA LYS A 3 -6.07 -12.21 -13.11
C LYS A 3 -7.23 -13.15 -13.45
N ASP A 4 -7.87 -12.98 -14.57
CA ASP A 4 -8.98 -13.84 -15.02
C ASP A 4 -8.49 -15.26 -15.31
N ARG A 5 -7.29 -15.40 -15.86
CA ARG A 5 -6.64 -16.71 -16.04
C ARG A 5 -6.43 -17.41 -14.70
N MET A 6 -5.96 -16.70 -13.67
CA MET A 6 -5.79 -17.23 -12.32
C MET A 6 -7.13 -17.66 -11.72
N TYR A 7 -8.18 -16.84 -11.83
CA TYR A 7 -9.52 -17.20 -11.34
C TYR A 7 -10.07 -18.44 -12.02
N ARG A 8 -9.91 -18.57 -13.34
CA ARG A 8 -10.32 -19.78 -14.10
C ARG A 8 -9.58 -21.02 -13.64
N VAL A 9 -8.26 -20.93 -13.44
CA VAL A 9 -7.45 -22.05 -12.94
C VAL A 9 -7.91 -22.50 -11.56
N LEU A 10 -8.12 -21.55 -10.65
CA LEU A 10 -8.62 -21.85 -9.29
C LEU A 10 -10.03 -22.44 -9.31
N GLY A 11 -10.91 -21.96 -10.18
CA GLY A 11 -12.25 -22.51 -10.38
C GLY A 11 -12.20 -23.97 -10.84
N ARG A 12 -11.32 -24.29 -11.79
CA ARG A 12 -11.11 -25.67 -12.27
C ARG A 12 -10.55 -26.59 -11.17
N ILE A 13 -9.60 -26.10 -10.35
CA ILE A 13 -9.07 -26.87 -9.21
C ILE A 13 -10.19 -27.19 -8.22
N ARG A 14 -11.01 -26.19 -7.86
CA ARG A 14 -12.13 -26.37 -6.90
C ARG A 14 -13.17 -27.35 -7.41
N ARG A 15 -13.51 -27.30 -8.73
CA ARG A 15 -14.44 -28.25 -9.34
C ARG A 15 -13.88 -29.66 -9.26
N PHE A 16 -12.65 -29.85 -9.70
CA PHE A 16 -11.96 -31.14 -9.66
C PHE A 16 -11.86 -31.73 -8.24
N GLN A 17 -11.58 -30.89 -7.24
CA GLN A 17 -11.53 -31.33 -5.84
C GLN A 17 -12.90 -31.79 -5.30
N ARG A 18 -13.99 -31.21 -5.78
CA ARG A 18 -15.36 -31.63 -5.41
C ARG A 18 -15.73 -32.97 -6.04
N GLU A 19 -15.27 -33.23 -7.26
CA GLU A 19 -15.59 -34.42 -8.02
C GLU A 19 -14.71 -35.62 -7.65
N HIS A 20 -13.44 -35.39 -7.29
CA HIS A 20 -12.42 -36.45 -7.15
C HIS A 20 -11.69 -36.41 -5.80
N GLY A 21 -12.10 -35.59 -4.86
CA GLY A 21 -11.39 -35.40 -3.59
C GLY A 21 -10.07 -34.63 -3.73
N SER A 22 -9.29 -34.57 -2.64
CA SER A 22 -8.11 -33.71 -2.54
C SER A 22 -6.82 -34.34 -3.08
N VAL A 23 -6.79 -35.63 -3.35
CA VAL A 23 -5.54 -36.41 -3.52
C VAL A 23 -4.80 -36.15 -4.82
N GLN A 24 -5.46 -35.76 -5.91
CA GLN A 24 -4.83 -35.71 -7.23
C GLN A 24 -4.60 -34.31 -7.82
N VAL A 25 -4.53 -33.27 -7.00
CA VAL A 25 -4.44 -31.89 -7.49
C VAL A 25 -3.04 -31.25 -7.37
N LYS A 26 -2.01 -32.00 -6.99
CA LYS A 26 -0.65 -31.46 -6.80
C LYS A 26 -0.11 -30.71 -8.03
N SER A 27 -0.23 -31.31 -9.22
CA SER A 27 0.23 -30.70 -10.48
C SER A 27 -0.53 -29.43 -10.84
N ARG A 28 -1.85 -29.42 -10.62
CA ARG A 28 -2.71 -28.25 -10.87
C ARG A 28 -2.38 -27.10 -9.90
N TRP A 29 -2.11 -27.40 -8.64
CA TRP A 29 -1.63 -26.41 -7.67
C TRP A 29 -0.24 -25.89 -7.99
N ALA A 30 0.67 -26.76 -8.48
CA ALA A 30 1.99 -26.36 -8.95
C ALA A 30 1.89 -25.37 -10.11
N TYR A 31 0.98 -25.64 -11.07
CA TYR A 31 0.70 -24.71 -12.17
C TYR A 31 0.13 -23.36 -11.66
N ALA A 32 -0.86 -23.38 -10.78
CA ALA A 32 -1.41 -22.16 -10.19
C ALA A 32 -0.34 -21.35 -9.45
N LYS A 33 0.57 -22.02 -8.72
CA LYS A 33 1.70 -21.38 -8.03
C LYS A 33 2.67 -20.71 -9.03
N ARG A 34 3.01 -21.37 -10.15
CA ARG A 34 3.87 -20.78 -11.20
C ARG A 34 3.22 -19.54 -11.81
N LEU A 35 1.94 -19.64 -12.18
CA LEU A 35 1.18 -18.53 -12.74
C LEU A 35 1.13 -17.34 -11.78
N ASN A 36 0.90 -17.59 -10.49
CA ASN A 36 0.88 -16.55 -9.45
C ASN A 36 2.28 -15.93 -9.22
N THR A 37 3.35 -16.73 -9.36
CA THR A 37 4.73 -16.24 -9.28
C THR A 37 5.05 -15.32 -10.45
N GLU A 38 4.61 -15.69 -11.65
CA GLU A 38 4.80 -14.89 -12.87
C GLU A 38 4.03 -13.55 -12.79
N LEU A 39 2.78 -13.60 -12.30
CA LEU A 39 2.00 -12.39 -12.04
C LEU A 39 2.73 -11.45 -11.05
N GLY A 40 3.29 -12.01 -9.97
CA GLY A 40 4.08 -11.23 -9.01
C GLY A 40 5.33 -10.59 -9.62
N ARG A 41 6.00 -11.26 -10.56
CA ARG A 41 7.14 -10.70 -11.31
C ARG A 41 6.72 -9.55 -12.21
N LYS A 42 5.63 -9.72 -12.96
CA LYS A 42 5.08 -8.68 -13.84
C LYS A 42 4.67 -7.43 -13.07
N ILE A 43 3.96 -7.61 -11.93
CA ILE A 43 3.57 -6.48 -11.07
C ILE A 43 4.80 -5.75 -10.54
N ALA A 44 5.78 -6.48 -10.03
CA ALA A 44 7.01 -5.86 -9.51
C ALA A 44 7.79 -5.11 -10.60
N GLY A 45 7.87 -5.67 -11.81
CA GLY A 45 8.49 -5.01 -12.96
C GLY A 45 7.75 -3.73 -13.35
N ALA A 46 6.40 -3.79 -13.40
CA ALA A 46 5.57 -2.63 -13.74
C ALA A 46 5.71 -1.49 -12.69
N VAL A 47 5.71 -1.83 -11.39
CA VAL A 47 5.89 -0.83 -10.32
C VAL A 47 7.27 -0.18 -10.40
N ALA A 48 8.33 -0.98 -10.57
CA ALA A 48 9.68 -0.44 -10.64
C ALA A 48 9.92 0.35 -11.95
N GLY A 49 9.35 -0.09 -13.08
CA GLY A 49 9.40 0.63 -14.34
C GLY A 49 8.67 1.97 -14.26
N TYR A 50 7.47 1.99 -13.72
CA TYR A 50 6.72 3.23 -13.50
C TYR A 50 7.47 4.23 -12.60
N ALA A 51 8.11 3.73 -11.54
CA ALA A 51 8.92 4.58 -10.66
C ALA A 51 10.13 5.19 -11.39
N GLU A 52 10.82 4.40 -12.22
CA GLU A 52 11.95 4.83 -13.04
C GLU A 52 11.52 5.87 -14.10
N GLU A 53 10.43 5.63 -14.83
CA GLU A 53 9.85 6.55 -15.81
C GLU A 53 9.44 7.90 -15.19
N ASN A 54 9.07 7.91 -13.91
CA ASN A 54 8.72 9.12 -13.16
C ASN A 54 9.88 9.67 -12.30
N HIS A 55 11.12 9.23 -12.54
CA HIS A 55 12.31 9.69 -11.84
C HIS A 55 12.23 9.62 -10.33
N ALA A 56 11.58 8.57 -9.79
CA ALA A 56 11.42 8.39 -8.37
C ALA A 56 12.67 7.79 -7.73
N ASP A 57 13.20 8.43 -6.68
CA ASP A 57 14.33 7.90 -5.90
C ASP A 57 13.90 6.83 -4.89
N VAL A 58 12.63 6.83 -4.50
CA VAL A 58 12.11 5.97 -3.43
C VAL A 58 10.72 5.43 -3.78
N ILE A 59 10.55 4.11 -3.64
CA ILE A 59 9.24 3.48 -3.68
C ILE A 59 8.78 3.23 -2.23
N VAL A 60 7.62 3.75 -1.86
CA VAL A 60 7.10 3.64 -0.50
C VAL A 60 6.00 2.58 -0.44
N PHE A 61 6.16 1.60 0.44
CA PHE A 61 5.16 0.57 0.70
C PHE A 61 4.59 0.66 2.11
N GLU A 62 3.40 0.12 2.28
CA GLU A 62 2.86 -0.14 3.61
C GLU A 62 3.56 -1.32 4.27
N TYR A 63 3.93 -1.14 5.56
CA TYR A 63 4.32 -2.24 6.42
C TYR A 63 3.06 -2.89 6.99
N LEU A 64 2.75 -4.09 6.52
CA LEU A 64 1.58 -4.84 6.95
C LEU A 64 2.05 -6.11 7.67
N GLU A 65 2.01 -6.11 8.99
CA GLU A 65 2.14 -7.34 9.78
C GLU A 65 0.82 -8.13 9.74
N THR A 66 0.89 -9.36 9.28
CA THR A 66 -0.18 -10.31 9.48
C THR A 66 0.07 -11.03 10.80
N LYS A 67 -0.50 -10.52 11.89
CA LYS A 67 -0.48 -11.20 13.18
C LYS A 67 -1.62 -12.21 13.24
N GLY A 68 -1.32 -13.45 13.67
CA GLY A 68 -2.28 -14.50 13.95
C GLY A 68 -2.27 -15.70 12.99
N LYS A 69 -2.80 -16.83 13.48
CA LYS A 69 -3.00 -18.04 12.67
C LYS A 69 -4.20 -17.85 11.76
N ILE A 70 -3.96 -17.83 10.46
CA ILE A 70 -5.00 -17.71 9.45
C ILE A 70 -5.22 -19.09 8.84
N SER A 71 -6.47 -19.56 8.87
CA SER A 71 -6.86 -20.90 8.38
C SER A 71 -7.91 -20.81 7.26
N GLY A 72 -8.14 -21.92 6.57
CA GLY A 72 -9.22 -22.08 5.59
C GLY A 72 -9.13 -21.16 4.37
N ARG A 73 -10.28 -20.70 3.88
CA ARG A 73 -10.40 -19.88 2.66
C ARG A 73 -9.66 -18.53 2.76
N LYS A 74 -9.54 -17.95 3.96
CA LYS A 74 -8.80 -16.72 4.19
C LYS A 74 -7.30 -16.92 3.97
N LYS A 75 -6.74 -18.07 4.42
CA LYS A 75 -5.33 -18.45 4.18
C LYS A 75 -5.04 -18.56 2.69
N GLN A 76 -5.92 -19.19 1.92
CA GLN A 76 -5.77 -19.30 0.47
C GLN A 76 -5.78 -17.94 -0.24
N LYS A 77 -6.72 -17.04 0.11
CA LYS A 77 -6.78 -15.69 -0.44
C LYS A 77 -5.50 -14.90 -0.16
N LEU A 78 -4.95 -15.00 1.06
CA LEU A 78 -3.70 -14.34 1.44
C LEU A 78 -2.47 -14.92 0.74
N HIS A 79 -2.42 -16.24 0.56
CA HIS A 79 -1.35 -16.87 -0.24
C HIS A 79 -1.38 -16.43 -1.70
N LEU A 80 -2.56 -16.21 -2.26
CA LEU A 80 -2.71 -15.70 -3.62
C LEU A 80 -2.35 -14.23 -3.74
N TRP A 81 -2.52 -13.47 -2.70
CA TRP A 81 -2.21 -12.03 -2.70
C TRP A 81 -0.72 -11.70 -2.50
N ARG A 82 0.16 -12.59 -2.47
CA ARG A 82 1.65 -12.53 -2.46
C ARG A 82 2.32 -11.17 -2.21
N LYS A 83 1.71 -10.34 -1.44
CA LYS A 83 2.11 -8.96 -1.17
C LYS A 83 3.59 -8.83 -0.76
N ARG A 84 4.06 -9.66 0.18
CA ARG A 84 5.46 -9.66 0.61
C ARG A 84 6.42 -10.10 -0.50
N ASP A 85 6.01 -11.04 -1.35
CA ASP A 85 6.80 -11.49 -2.49
C ASP A 85 6.91 -10.37 -3.56
N ILE A 86 5.81 -9.66 -3.82
CA ILE A 86 5.80 -8.50 -4.72
C ILE A 86 6.71 -7.41 -4.18
N GLN A 87 6.59 -7.04 -2.89
CA GLN A 87 7.45 -6.03 -2.28
C GLN A 87 8.94 -6.40 -2.35
N LYS A 88 9.31 -7.66 -2.03
CA LYS A 88 10.69 -8.14 -2.16
C LYS A 88 11.20 -8.05 -3.60
N ARG A 89 10.37 -8.42 -4.58
CA ARG A 89 10.75 -8.32 -6.00
C ARG A 89 10.88 -6.88 -6.45
N CYS A 90 10.00 -5.99 -5.99
CA CYS A 90 10.14 -4.55 -6.23
C CYS A 90 11.44 -4.01 -5.62
N GLU A 91 11.80 -4.44 -4.41
CA GLU A 91 13.05 -4.05 -3.75
C GLU A 91 14.28 -4.42 -4.60
N HIS A 92 14.36 -5.67 -5.06
CA HIS A 92 15.43 -6.11 -5.96
C HIS A 92 15.46 -5.31 -7.27
N GLN A 93 14.31 -5.02 -7.86
CA GLN A 93 14.22 -4.25 -9.10
C GLN A 93 14.59 -2.77 -8.87
N ALA A 94 14.14 -2.18 -7.76
CA ALA A 94 14.43 -0.80 -7.39
C ALA A 94 15.94 -0.58 -7.14
N HIS A 95 16.57 -1.45 -6.33
CA HIS A 95 18.01 -1.36 -6.05
C HIS A 95 18.86 -1.45 -7.33
N ARG A 96 18.49 -2.31 -8.28
CA ARG A 96 19.19 -2.42 -9.58
C ARG A 96 19.07 -1.16 -10.44
N ARG A 97 18.11 -0.29 -10.15
CA ARG A 97 17.86 1.01 -10.82
C ARG A 97 18.29 2.20 -9.97
N GLY A 98 19.03 1.97 -8.88
CA GLY A 98 19.49 3.03 -7.97
C GLY A 98 18.41 3.60 -7.05
N MET A 99 17.18 3.03 -7.05
CA MET A 99 16.08 3.46 -6.18
C MET A 99 16.12 2.76 -4.82
N ARG A 100 15.53 3.38 -3.80
CA ARG A 100 15.37 2.82 -2.47
C ARG A 100 13.94 2.38 -2.20
N ILE A 101 13.77 1.45 -1.27
CA ILE A 101 12.46 1.07 -0.74
C ILE A 101 12.30 1.61 0.67
N SER A 102 11.17 2.23 0.95
CA SER A 102 10.76 2.61 2.29
C SER A 102 9.46 1.92 2.66
N ARG A 103 9.26 1.71 3.98
CA ARG A 103 8.03 1.13 4.52
C ARG A 103 7.48 2.03 5.61
N ILE A 104 6.19 2.26 5.57
CA ILE A 104 5.46 3.09 6.55
C ILE A 104 4.35 2.27 7.21
N CYS A 105 3.86 2.76 8.36
CA CYS A 105 2.72 2.14 9.05
C CYS A 105 1.45 2.24 8.20
N ALA A 106 0.78 1.10 8.01
CA ALA A 106 -0.44 0.98 7.21
C ALA A 106 -1.74 1.36 7.94
N TRP A 107 -1.65 1.69 9.24
CA TRP A 107 -2.83 1.89 10.06
C TRP A 107 -3.70 3.04 9.52
N ASN A 108 -4.96 2.73 9.19
CA ASN A 108 -5.96 3.65 8.67
C ASN A 108 -5.60 4.44 7.39
N THR A 109 -4.55 4.12 6.64
CA THR A 109 -4.21 4.81 5.38
C THR A 109 -5.38 4.84 4.39
N SER A 110 -6.14 3.76 4.28
CA SER A 110 -7.29 3.64 3.39
C SER A 110 -8.65 3.96 4.06
N ARG A 111 -8.66 4.32 5.34
CA ARG A 111 -9.87 4.73 6.08
C ARG A 111 -9.98 6.24 6.25
N LEU A 112 -8.87 6.95 6.14
CA LEU A 112 -8.81 8.40 6.27
C LEU A 112 -8.77 9.04 4.88
N ALA A 113 -9.56 10.09 4.71
CA ALA A 113 -9.53 10.93 3.53
C ALA A 113 -8.19 11.68 3.45
N CYS A 114 -7.60 11.75 2.26
CA CYS A 114 -6.31 12.43 2.09
C CYS A 114 -6.39 13.95 2.28
N ASP A 115 -7.58 14.54 2.15
CA ASP A 115 -7.83 15.97 2.37
C ASP A 115 -8.03 16.36 3.85
N GLY A 116 -7.95 15.41 4.78
CA GLY A 116 -8.11 15.68 6.21
C GLY A 116 -9.55 15.73 6.68
N SER A 117 -10.55 15.54 5.80
CA SER A 117 -11.98 15.63 6.18
C SER A 117 -12.47 14.51 7.12
N GLY A 118 -11.64 13.51 7.42
CA GLY A 118 -11.97 12.44 8.37
C GLY A 118 -12.03 11.06 7.74
N THR A 119 -12.94 10.20 8.21
CA THR A 119 -13.08 8.83 7.70
C THR A 119 -13.86 8.80 6.40
N VAL A 120 -13.44 7.91 5.48
CA VAL A 120 -14.14 7.70 4.21
C VAL A 120 -15.24 6.64 4.33
N VAL A 121 -16.34 6.83 3.61
CA VAL A 121 -17.40 5.84 3.41
C VAL A 121 -17.17 5.16 2.06
N ARG A 122 -16.92 3.84 2.05
CA ARG A 122 -16.72 3.09 0.81
C ARG A 122 -18.04 2.82 0.10
N ASP A 123 -18.02 2.92 -1.22
CA ASP A 123 -19.14 2.55 -2.07
C ASP A 123 -19.37 1.02 -1.97
N PRO A 124 -20.60 0.55 -1.69
CA PRO A 124 -20.90 -0.86 -1.52
C PRO A 124 -20.76 -1.65 -2.83
N ASP A 125 -21.05 -1.04 -3.97
CA ASP A 125 -21.06 -1.69 -5.28
C ASP A 125 -19.69 -1.56 -5.97
N ASN A 126 -18.98 -0.46 -5.74
CA ASN A 126 -17.66 -0.23 -6.28
C ASN A 126 -16.65 0.09 -5.17
N HIS A 127 -16.01 -0.93 -4.63
CA HIS A 127 -15.01 -0.80 -3.54
C HIS A 127 -13.79 0.07 -3.88
N SER A 128 -13.56 0.42 -5.15
CA SER A 128 -12.53 1.37 -5.55
C SER A 128 -12.92 2.83 -5.31
N LEU A 129 -14.20 3.11 -5.05
CA LEU A 129 -14.72 4.44 -4.77
C LEU A 129 -15.05 4.63 -3.30
N CYS A 130 -14.92 5.86 -2.85
CA CYS A 130 -15.36 6.30 -1.52
C CYS A 130 -15.91 7.72 -1.58
N THR A 131 -16.68 8.06 -0.55
CA THR A 131 -17.17 9.42 -0.32
C THR A 131 -16.48 9.96 0.94
N PHE A 132 -15.89 11.14 0.85
CA PHE A 132 -15.30 11.88 1.95
C PHE A 132 -16.39 12.55 2.79
N GLN A 133 -16.08 13.00 4.00
CA GLN A 133 -17.07 13.65 4.86
C GLN A 133 -17.63 14.97 4.29
N ASN A 134 -16.85 15.64 3.42
CA ASN A 134 -17.28 16.82 2.69
C ASN A 134 -18.11 16.51 1.42
N GLY A 135 -18.53 15.25 1.21
CA GLY A 135 -19.33 14.83 0.08
C GLY A 135 -18.54 14.51 -1.20
N LYS A 136 -17.23 14.75 -1.24
CA LYS A 136 -16.40 14.46 -2.43
C LYS A 136 -16.30 12.96 -2.68
N ARG A 137 -16.67 12.52 -3.89
CA ARG A 137 -16.39 11.15 -4.36
C ARG A 137 -14.98 11.04 -4.91
N TYR A 138 -14.24 10.03 -4.47
CA TYR A 138 -12.85 9.85 -4.83
C TYR A 138 -12.45 8.38 -4.91
N ASN A 139 -11.30 8.08 -5.56
CA ASN A 139 -10.76 6.72 -5.57
C ASN A 139 -10.07 6.41 -4.23
N CYS A 140 -10.50 5.31 -3.58
CA CYS A 140 -9.98 4.90 -2.27
C CYS A 140 -8.48 4.61 -2.27
N ASP A 141 -8.00 3.94 -3.32
CA ASP A 141 -6.61 3.49 -3.38
C ASP A 141 -5.69 4.69 -3.68
N LEU A 142 -6.17 5.64 -4.49
CA LEU A 142 -5.46 6.89 -4.75
C LEU A 142 -5.38 7.76 -3.48
N SER A 143 -6.49 7.91 -2.73
CA SER A 143 -6.48 8.60 -1.43
C SER A 143 -5.50 7.93 -0.45
N ALA A 144 -5.50 6.59 -0.39
CA ALA A 144 -4.56 5.84 0.44
C ALA A 144 -3.10 6.07 0.02
N SER A 145 -2.81 6.12 -1.28
CA SER A 145 -1.44 6.36 -1.77
C SER A 145 -0.92 7.75 -1.40
N TYR A 146 -1.76 8.78 -1.41
CA TYR A 146 -1.41 10.11 -0.88
C TYR A 146 -1.07 10.06 0.61
N ASN A 147 -1.86 9.36 1.41
CA ASN A 147 -1.58 9.20 2.85
C ASN A 147 -0.29 8.42 3.11
N ILE A 148 0.00 7.39 2.29
CA ILE A 148 1.25 6.63 2.35
C ILE A 148 2.45 7.53 2.05
N GLY A 149 2.38 8.31 0.98
CA GLY A 149 3.41 9.29 0.61
C GLY A 149 3.61 10.35 1.69
N ALA A 150 2.52 10.91 2.21
CA ALA A 150 2.56 11.92 3.26
C ALA A 150 3.30 11.43 4.52
N ARG A 151 3.01 10.23 5.00
CA ARG A 151 3.70 9.64 6.17
C ARG A 151 5.20 9.46 5.96
N TYR A 152 5.58 9.10 4.74
CA TYR A 152 6.99 9.02 4.36
C TYR A 152 7.64 10.40 4.42
N PHE A 153 7.08 11.40 3.74
CA PHE A 153 7.64 12.75 3.69
C PHE A 153 7.68 13.42 5.07
N ILE A 154 6.62 13.34 5.87
CA ILE A 154 6.58 13.86 7.24
C ILE A 154 7.74 13.26 8.07
N ARG A 155 7.95 11.95 7.97
CA ARG A 155 9.07 11.28 8.66
C ARG A 155 10.42 11.81 8.21
N GLU A 156 10.64 11.92 6.90
CA GLU A 156 11.94 12.35 6.36
C GLU A 156 12.20 13.84 6.60
N LEU A 157 11.17 14.69 6.59
CA LEU A 157 11.28 16.12 6.88
C LEU A 157 11.60 16.39 8.35
N LEU A 158 10.94 15.69 9.27
CA LEU A 158 11.14 15.90 10.71
C LEU A 158 12.40 15.22 11.26
N LYS A 159 12.95 14.22 10.55
CA LYS A 159 14.10 13.44 11.01
C LYS A 159 15.39 14.26 11.20
N PRO A 160 15.79 15.14 10.27
CA PRO A 160 17.02 15.91 10.36
C PRO A 160 16.91 17.13 11.28
N LEU A 161 15.70 17.53 11.70
CA LEU A 161 15.49 18.75 12.48
C LEU A 161 15.97 18.61 13.92
N PRO A 162 16.52 19.69 14.52
CA PRO A 162 16.80 19.77 15.95
C PRO A 162 15.51 19.55 16.78
N ALA A 163 15.68 19.08 18.02
CA ALA A 163 14.54 18.77 18.89
C ALA A 163 13.62 19.99 19.14
N THR A 164 14.20 21.19 19.27
CA THR A 164 13.50 22.44 19.47
C THR A 164 12.57 22.79 18.28
N GLU A 165 13.12 22.80 17.07
CA GLU A 165 12.35 23.07 15.84
C GLU A 165 11.26 22.03 15.62
N ARG A 166 11.59 20.75 15.85
CA ARG A 166 10.61 19.66 15.75
C ARG A 166 9.46 19.87 16.73
N SER A 167 9.75 20.23 17.99
CA SER A 167 8.71 20.47 18.99
C SER A 167 7.81 21.65 18.61
N LEU A 168 8.37 22.71 18.04
CA LEU A 168 7.59 23.84 17.54
C LEU A 168 6.65 23.43 16.41
N LEU A 169 7.14 22.66 15.41
CA LEU A 169 6.31 22.17 14.32
C LEU A 169 5.24 21.17 14.80
N GLU A 170 5.58 20.28 15.74
CA GLU A 170 4.61 19.36 16.35
C GLU A 170 3.55 20.08 17.22
N ALA A 171 3.84 21.27 17.75
CA ALA A 171 2.88 22.10 18.43
C ALA A 171 1.92 22.81 17.46
N LYS A 172 2.44 23.28 16.30
CA LYS A 172 1.65 23.95 15.27
C LYS A 172 0.80 22.98 14.45
N VAL A 173 1.33 21.78 14.16
CA VAL A 173 0.63 20.69 13.44
C VAL A 173 0.57 19.45 14.34
N PRO A 174 -0.34 19.36 15.31
CA PRO A 174 -0.36 18.30 16.32
C PRO A 174 -0.51 16.87 15.74
N SER A 175 -1.12 16.73 14.57
CA SER A 175 -1.29 15.45 13.86
C SER A 175 0.05 14.78 13.55
N VAL A 176 1.11 15.55 13.26
CA VAL A 176 2.42 14.99 12.87
C VAL A 176 3.18 14.35 14.03
N LYS A 177 2.82 14.66 15.28
CA LYS A 177 3.35 14.00 16.48
C LYS A 177 3.03 12.48 16.47
N ARG A 178 1.84 12.12 16.00
CA ARG A 178 1.40 10.73 15.84
C ARG A 178 1.50 10.28 14.38
N ARG A 179 2.69 10.18 13.85
CA ARG A 179 2.99 9.87 12.43
C ARG A 179 2.19 8.74 11.79
N ILE A 180 1.63 7.83 12.60
CA ILE A 180 0.82 6.69 12.15
C ILE A 180 -0.60 7.06 11.69
N SER A 181 -1.08 8.26 12.01
CA SER A 181 -2.43 8.73 11.63
C SER A 181 -2.41 9.89 10.66
N CYS A 182 -1.23 10.38 10.26
CA CYS A 182 -1.12 11.50 9.34
C CYS A 182 -1.73 11.17 7.96
N VAL A 183 -2.33 12.21 7.37
CA VAL A 183 -2.88 12.24 6.02
C VAL A 183 -2.16 13.28 5.15
N TYR A 184 -2.51 13.36 3.88
CA TYR A 184 -1.84 14.28 2.94
C TYR A 184 -2.07 15.77 3.29
N ALA A 185 -3.23 16.12 3.87
CA ALA A 185 -3.48 17.46 4.36
C ALA A 185 -2.48 17.90 5.43
N ASP A 186 -2.14 17.01 6.38
CA ASP A 186 -1.15 17.28 7.43
C ASP A 186 0.25 17.57 6.85
N LEU A 187 0.61 16.88 5.77
CA LEU A 187 1.88 17.16 5.09
C LEU A 187 1.90 18.55 4.47
N ARG A 188 0.79 18.99 3.86
CA ARG A 188 0.67 20.34 3.28
C ARG A 188 0.78 21.42 4.35
N GLU A 189 0.09 21.22 5.48
CA GLU A 189 0.14 22.12 6.62
C GLU A 189 1.57 22.19 7.19
N LEU A 190 2.24 21.05 7.37
CA LEU A 190 3.62 20.99 7.82
C LEU A 190 4.57 21.77 6.88
N PHE A 191 4.41 21.63 5.56
CA PHE A 191 5.20 22.40 4.60
C PHE A 191 5.01 23.91 4.77
N SER A 192 3.76 24.38 4.88
CA SER A 192 3.46 25.81 5.08
C SER A 192 4.11 26.34 6.37
N GLU A 193 4.03 25.59 7.47
CA GLU A 193 4.65 25.99 8.73
C GLU A 193 6.19 25.99 8.67
N MET A 194 6.79 25.04 7.95
CA MET A 194 8.23 25.01 7.74
C MET A 194 8.72 26.20 6.89
N GLU A 195 7.97 26.63 5.89
CA GLU A 195 8.27 27.82 5.10
C GLU A 195 8.21 29.10 5.94
N LEU A 196 7.17 29.23 6.79
CA LEU A 196 7.05 30.36 7.70
C LEU A 196 8.21 30.41 8.70
N LEU A 197 8.64 29.28 9.26
CA LEU A 197 9.80 29.24 10.17
C LEU A 197 11.13 29.58 9.48
N ARG A 198 11.28 29.32 8.20
CA ARG A 198 12.49 29.70 7.45
C ARG A 198 12.52 31.16 7.07
N ALA A 199 11.35 31.80 6.99
CA ALA A 199 11.21 33.21 6.65
C ALA A 199 11.32 34.14 7.85
N ALA A 200 11.21 33.61 9.08
CA ALA A 200 11.34 34.33 10.35
C ALA A 200 12.77 34.29 10.90
#